data_e3513f1a32732968316849c6e7a76c89
#
_entry.id   e3513f1a32732968316849c6e7a76c89
#
_cell.length_a   1.000
_cell.length_b   1.000
_cell.length_c   1.000
_cell.angle_alpha   90.00
_cell.angle_beta   90.00
_cell.angle_gamma   90.00
#
_symmetry.space_group_name_H-M   'P 1'
#
loop_
_entity.id
_entity.type
_entity.pdbx_description
1 polymer ?
#
loop_
_entity_poly.entity_id
_entity_poly.type
_entity_poly.pdbx_seq_one_letter_code
_entity_poly.pdbx_strand_id
1 'polypeptide(L)'
;MPKFADRAEFERVMAKLFERLMASPAVADPLTSTELVVRFRYPDLGSVLTFDLEHRPARFLTGDSGPADVEMVQSSDTAHEFWSGQLNPVRAIATGRVRARGDVTGALKLLPAIRPAFSIYPEVLRELGLEERDAGAVKKRRI
;
A
#
# COMPACT_ATOMS: atom_id res chain seq x y z
N MET A 1 -13.89 -8.11 11.44
CA MET A 1 -14.31 -7.93 10.02
C MET A 1 -13.15 -7.44 9.19
N PRO A 2 -12.92 -8.04 8.04
CA PRO A 2 -11.90 -7.51 7.14
C PRO A 2 -12.31 -6.14 6.62
N LYS A 3 -11.33 -5.31 6.36
CA LYS A 3 -11.59 -3.96 5.87
C LYS A 3 -12.20 -3.98 4.47
N PHE A 4 -11.70 -4.87 3.62
CA PHE A 4 -12.10 -4.90 2.21
C PHE A 4 -13.03 -6.09 1.94
N ALA A 5 -14.04 -5.85 1.12
CA ALA A 5 -15.02 -6.87 0.83
C ALA A 5 -14.45 -7.99 -0.04
N ASP A 6 -13.60 -7.64 -1.00
CA ASP A 6 -13.02 -8.62 -1.92
C ASP A 6 -11.79 -8.03 -2.60
N ARG A 7 -11.19 -8.84 -3.47
CA ARG A 7 -9.99 -8.43 -4.19
C ARG A 7 -10.23 -7.21 -5.07
N ALA A 8 -11.36 -7.18 -5.76
CA ALA A 8 -11.63 -6.08 -6.70
C ALA A 8 -11.71 -4.75 -5.97
N GLU A 9 -12.36 -4.73 -4.80
CA GLU A 9 -12.47 -3.52 -4.01
C GLU A 9 -11.10 -3.08 -3.52
N PHE A 10 -10.31 -4.03 -3.01
CA PHE A 10 -8.97 -3.72 -2.52
C PHE A 10 -8.08 -3.16 -3.62
N GLU A 11 -8.10 -3.80 -4.80
CA GLU A 11 -7.25 -3.35 -5.90
C GLU A 11 -7.68 -1.97 -6.40
N ARG A 12 -8.97 -1.67 -6.35
CA ARG A 12 -9.46 -0.35 -6.73
C ARG A 12 -8.94 0.72 -5.77
N VAL A 13 -8.94 0.42 -4.48
CA VAL A 13 -8.41 1.34 -3.47
C VAL A 13 -6.93 1.58 -3.70
N MET A 14 -6.17 0.51 -3.91
CA MET A 14 -4.73 0.63 -4.08
C MET A 14 -4.38 1.36 -5.38
N ALA A 15 -5.13 1.12 -6.46
CA ALA A 15 -4.90 1.82 -7.72
C ALA A 15 -5.15 3.31 -7.56
N LYS A 16 -6.23 3.67 -6.87
CA LYS A 16 -6.55 5.08 -6.64
C LYS A 16 -5.49 5.75 -5.76
N LEU A 17 -5.02 5.03 -4.76
CA LEU A 17 -3.95 5.55 -3.91
C LEU A 17 -2.69 5.82 -4.73
N PHE A 18 -2.30 4.86 -5.57
CA PHE A 18 -1.12 5.04 -6.42
C PHE A 18 -1.29 6.25 -7.34
N GLU A 19 -2.46 6.37 -7.94
CA GLU A 19 -2.76 7.50 -8.83
C GLU A 19 -2.59 8.84 -8.09
N ARG A 20 -3.12 8.92 -6.88
CA ARG A 20 -3.03 10.14 -6.08
C ARG A 20 -1.60 10.45 -5.67
N LEU A 21 -0.82 9.41 -5.33
CA LEU A 21 0.58 9.61 -4.99
C LEU A 21 1.36 10.14 -6.17
N MET A 22 1.12 9.60 -7.36
CA MET A 22 1.86 10.01 -8.55
C MET A 22 1.40 11.36 -9.09
N ALA A 23 0.23 11.83 -8.68
CA ALA A 23 -0.27 13.13 -9.11
C ALA A 23 0.45 14.30 -8.45
N SER A 24 1.17 14.07 -7.36
CA SER A 24 1.90 15.11 -6.66
C SER A 24 3.40 14.93 -6.86
N PRO A 25 4.08 15.85 -7.58
CA PRO A 25 5.53 15.70 -7.78
C PRO A 25 6.30 15.66 -6.47
N ALA A 26 5.84 16.37 -5.45
CA ALA A 26 6.51 16.35 -4.15
C ALA A 26 6.54 14.96 -3.53
N VAL A 27 5.56 14.11 -3.87
CA VAL A 27 5.50 12.72 -3.40
C VAL A 27 6.13 11.80 -4.43
N ALA A 28 5.78 11.98 -5.70
CA ALA A 28 6.19 11.08 -6.77
C ALA A 28 7.71 11.11 -7.00
N ASP A 29 8.31 12.30 -6.99
CA ASP A 29 9.72 12.41 -7.33
C ASP A 29 10.63 11.65 -6.37
N PRO A 30 10.48 11.78 -5.04
CA PRO A 30 11.30 10.98 -4.14
C PRO A 30 11.08 9.48 -4.28
N LEU A 31 9.84 9.07 -4.59
CA LEU A 31 9.55 7.65 -4.77
C LEU A 31 10.20 7.11 -6.04
N THR A 32 9.98 7.79 -7.16
CA THR A 32 10.49 7.29 -8.44
C THR A 32 12.00 7.40 -8.54
N SER A 33 12.63 8.29 -7.78
CA SER A 33 14.08 8.39 -7.80
C SER A 33 14.77 7.13 -7.26
N THR A 34 14.06 6.30 -6.52
CA THR A 34 14.61 5.04 -6.03
C THR A 34 14.72 3.99 -7.12
N GLU A 35 13.91 4.10 -8.16
CA GLU A 35 13.85 3.17 -9.28
C GLU A 35 13.57 1.73 -8.86
N LEU A 36 12.92 1.54 -7.70
CA LEU A 36 12.60 0.22 -7.20
C LEU A 36 11.33 -0.33 -7.84
N VAL A 37 11.31 -1.64 -8.04
CA VAL A 37 10.10 -2.38 -8.39
C VAL A 37 9.69 -3.15 -7.16
N VAL A 38 8.55 -2.78 -6.57
CA VAL A 38 8.08 -3.32 -5.30
C VAL A 38 6.82 -4.15 -5.55
N ARG A 39 6.87 -5.43 -5.18
CA ARG A 39 5.73 -6.34 -5.34
C ARG A 39 5.13 -6.68 -4.01
N PHE A 40 3.81 -6.63 -3.95
CA PHE A 40 3.05 -6.98 -2.75
C PHE A 40 2.14 -8.15 -3.06
N ARG A 41 2.16 -9.17 -2.19
CA ARG A 41 1.25 -10.30 -2.28
C ARG A 41 0.32 -10.28 -1.09
N TYR A 42 -0.97 -10.44 -1.37
CA TYR A 42 -2.03 -10.43 -0.35
C TYR A 42 -2.78 -11.75 -0.42
N PRO A 43 -2.28 -12.79 0.29
CA PRO A 43 -2.87 -14.13 0.17
C PRO A 43 -4.34 -14.18 0.59
N ASP A 44 -4.75 -13.34 1.52
CA ASP A 44 -6.13 -13.34 2.00
C ASP A 44 -7.13 -12.95 0.91
N LEU A 45 -6.69 -12.20 -0.11
CA LEU A 45 -7.57 -11.79 -1.20
C LEU A 45 -7.13 -12.37 -2.55
N GLY A 46 -6.03 -13.10 -2.58
CA GLY A 46 -5.49 -13.59 -3.84
C GLY A 46 -5.00 -12.49 -4.76
N SER A 47 -4.55 -11.38 -4.20
CA SER A 47 -4.14 -10.21 -4.98
C SER A 47 -2.62 -10.09 -5.01
N VAL A 48 -2.08 -9.67 -6.15
CA VAL A 48 -0.67 -9.35 -6.31
C VAL A 48 -0.59 -8.01 -7.00
N LEU A 49 0.10 -7.05 -6.37
CA LEU A 49 0.24 -5.70 -6.90
C LEU A 49 1.71 -5.37 -7.04
N THR A 50 2.06 -4.63 -8.10
CA THR A 50 3.44 -4.19 -8.31
C THR A 50 3.45 -2.69 -8.51
N PHE A 51 4.26 -2.01 -7.69
CA PHE A 51 4.56 -0.60 -7.88
C PHE A 51 5.88 -0.54 -8.62
N ASP A 52 5.81 -0.23 -9.91
CA ASP A 52 7.00 -0.19 -10.77
C ASP A 52 7.50 1.25 -10.83
N LEU A 53 8.40 1.58 -9.93
CA LEU A 53 8.95 2.93 -9.83
C LEU A 53 10.15 3.12 -10.75
N GLU A 54 10.57 2.07 -11.43
CA GLU A 54 11.66 2.16 -12.42
C GLU A 54 11.15 2.65 -13.77
N HIS A 55 9.94 2.24 -14.13
CA HIS A 55 9.34 2.65 -15.40
C HIS A 55 9.02 4.13 -15.39
N ARG A 56 9.09 4.76 -16.54
CA ARG A 56 8.75 6.18 -16.70
C ARG A 56 7.59 6.35 -17.67
N PRO A 57 6.41 6.80 -17.22
CA PRO A 57 6.06 7.11 -15.82
C PRO A 57 5.91 5.85 -14.99
N ALA A 58 5.92 6.00 -13.67
CA ALA A 58 5.74 4.88 -12.77
C ALA A 58 4.43 4.16 -13.05
N ARG A 59 4.41 2.83 -12.84
CA ARG A 59 3.25 2.01 -13.17
C ARG A 59 2.73 1.26 -11.97
N PHE A 60 1.42 1.09 -11.94
CA PHE A 60 0.73 0.22 -11.01
C PHE A 60 0.24 -0.99 -11.80
N LEU A 61 0.71 -2.18 -11.44
CA LEU A 61 0.39 -3.39 -12.17
C LEU A 61 -0.29 -4.38 -11.23
N THR A 62 -1.26 -5.13 -11.76
CA THR A 62 -1.87 -6.24 -11.04
C THR A 62 -1.35 -7.53 -11.65
N GLY A 63 -1.22 -8.55 -10.81
CA GLY A 63 -0.72 -9.85 -11.27
C GLY A 63 0.78 -9.98 -11.08
N ASP A 64 1.27 -11.17 -11.36
CA ASP A 64 2.64 -11.59 -11.08
C ASP A 64 3.42 -11.62 -12.38
N SER A 65 3.92 -10.47 -12.80
CA SER A 65 4.66 -10.40 -14.06
C SER A 65 5.97 -9.65 -13.88
N GLY A 66 7.03 -10.20 -14.45
CA GLY A 66 8.35 -9.59 -14.46
C GLY A 66 9.06 -9.68 -13.12
N PRO A 67 10.31 -9.24 -13.09
CA PRO A 67 11.11 -9.26 -11.86
C PRO A 67 10.71 -8.13 -10.93
N ALA A 68 11.00 -8.32 -9.64
CA ALA A 68 10.83 -7.27 -8.63
C ALA A 68 12.10 -7.19 -7.81
N ASP A 69 12.41 -5.98 -7.35
CA ASP A 69 13.57 -5.77 -6.48
C ASP A 69 13.29 -6.23 -5.05
N VAL A 70 12.05 -6.08 -4.63
CA VAL A 70 11.63 -6.49 -3.29
C VAL A 70 10.20 -7.00 -3.36
N GLU A 71 9.92 -8.03 -2.58
CA GLU A 71 8.59 -8.62 -2.51
C GLU A 71 8.16 -8.70 -1.06
N MET A 72 6.93 -8.29 -0.79
CA MET A 72 6.36 -8.31 0.55
C MET A 72 5.07 -9.10 0.54
N VAL A 73 4.92 -10.00 1.53
CA VAL A 73 3.73 -10.82 1.69
C VAL A 73 3.05 -10.40 2.98
N GLN A 74 1.79 -10.01 2.89
CA GLN A 74 1.04 -9.52 4.05
C GLN A 74 -0.46 -9.63 3.77
N SER A 75 -1.28 -9.50 4.82
CA SER A 75 -2.72 -9.48 4.62
C SER A 75 -3.17 -8.09 4.16
N SER A 76 -4.35 -8.02 3.56
CA SER A 76 -4.90 -6.73 3.17
C SER A 76 -5.21 -5.85 4.38
N ASP A 77 -5.57 -6.45 5.51
CA ASP A 77 -5.79 -5.67 6.73
C ASP A 77 -4.48 -5.06 7.24
N THR A 78 -3.37 -5.77 7.11
CA THR A 78 -2.06 -5.22 7.45
C THR A 78 -1.73 -4.04 6.55
N ALA A 79 -2.05 -4.14 5.25
CA ALA A 79 -1.84 -3.03 4.33
C ALA A 79 -2.68 -1.83 4.75
N HIS A 80 -3.93 -2.05 5.17
CA HIS A 80 -4.78 -0.97 5.64
C HIS A 80 -4.16 -0.26 6.85
N GLU A 81 -3.64 -1.02 7.80
CA GLU A 81 -2.99 -0.43 8.97
C GLU A 81 -1.77 0.39 8.58
N PHE A 82 -1.00 -0.13 7.62
CA PHE A 82 0.20 0.58 7.16
C PHE A 82 -0.16 1.93 6.52
N TRP A 83 -1.09 1.91 5.56
CA TRP A 83 -1.45 3.13 4.84
C TRP A 83 -2.19 4.12 5.73
N SER A 84 -2.80 3.64 6.81
CA SER A 84 -3.44 4.49 7.81
C SER A 84 -2.43 5.09 8.79
N GLY A 85 -1.15 4.73 8.68
CA GLY A 85 -0.12 5.24 9.57
C GLY A 85 -0.09 4.58 10.92
N GLN A 86 -0.74 3.42 11.07
CA GLN A 86 -0.89 2.75 12.36
C GLN A 86 0.04 1.55 12.54
N LEU A 87 0.84 1.24 11.53
CA LEU A 87 1.72 0.09 11.57
C LEU A 87 3.18 0.54 11.52
N ASN A 88 3.99 -0.01 12.41
CA ASN A 88 5.44 0.15 12.33
C ASN A 88 5.96 -0.93 11.38
N PRO A 89 6.42 -0.58 10.17
CA PRO A 89 6.82 -1.60 9.20
C PRO A 89 8.04 -2.40 9.62
N VAL A 90 8.99 -1.78 10.31
CA VAL A 90 10.17 -2.51 10.77
C VAL A 90 9.76 -3.59 11.77
N ARG A 91 8.87 -3.23 12.70
CA ARG A 91 8.38 -4.17 13.69
C ARG A 91 7.53 -5.27 13.04
N ALA A 92 6.72 -4.89 12.04
CA ALA A 92 5.88 -5.87 11.34
C ALA A 92 6.73 -6.92 10.64
N ILE A 93 7.86 -6.51 10.06
CA ILE A 93 8.79 -7.45 9.45
C ILE A 93 9.44 -8.32 10.53
N ALA A 94 9.87 -7.71 11.62
CA ALA A 94 10.54 -8.45 12.69
C ALA A 94 9.63 -9.49 13.33
N THR A 95 8.33 -9.22 13.43
CA THR A 95 7.38 -10.13 14.06
C THR A 95 6.70 -11.08 13.08
N GLY A 96 7.03 -10.99 11.78
CA GLY A 96 6.47 -11.90 10.78
C GLY A 96 5.12 -11.51 10.23
N ARG A 97 4.55 -10.38 10.63
CA ARG A 97 3.30 -9.90 10.04
C ARG A 97 3.49 -9.55 8.57
N VAL A 98 4.67 -9.06 8.22
CA VAL A 98 5.05 -8.81 6.84
C VAL A 98 6.30 -9.63 6.56
N ARG A 99 6.26 -10.46 5.53
CA ARG A 99 7.42 -11.23 5.10
C ARG A 99 8.03 -10.52 3.89
N ALA A 100 9.24 -10.05 4.04
CA ALA A 100 9.91 -9.27 3.01
C ALA A 100 11.09 -10.03 2.45
N ARG A 101 11.27 -9.98 1.13
CA ARG A 101 12.39 -10.64 0.44
C ARG A 101 12.94 -9.69 -0.60
N GLY A 102 14.24 -9.86 -0.88
CA GLY A 102 14.94 -9.02 -1.85
C GLY A 102 15.55 -7.81 -1.18
N ASP A 103 15.49 -6.67 -1.85
CA ASP A 103 16.11 -5.44 -1.36
C ASP A 103 15.26 -4.78 -0.28
N VAL A 104 15.21 -5.40 0.89
CA VAL A 104 14.41 -4.90 2.00
C VAL A 104 14.92 -3.54 2.47
N THR A 105 16.24 -3.38 2.51
CA THR A 105 16.83 -2.10 2.91
C THR A 105 16.40 -0.98 1.97
N GLY A 106 16.41 -1.25 0.66
CA GLY A 106 15.93 -0.26 -0.32
C GLY A 106 14.47 0.08 -0.10
N ALA A 107 13.63 -0.93 0.17
CA ALA A 107 12.22 -0.69 0.42
C ALA A 107 12.01 0.18 1.67
N LEU A 108 12.78 -0.06 2.72
CA LEU A 108 12.65 0.74 3.94
C LEU A 108 13.04 2.20 3.72
N LYS A 109 13.90 2.47 2.73
CA LYS A 109 14.26 3.85 2.40
C LYS A 109 13.10 4.61 1.76
N LEU A 110 12.06 3.92 1.31
CA LEU A 110 10.87 4.59 0.79
C LEU A 110 10.02 5.22 1.89
N LEU A 111 10.18 4.78 3.13
CA LEU A 111 9.29 5.21 4.21
C LEU A 111 9.17 6.73 4.37
N PRO A 112 10.28 7.50 4.37
CA PRO A 112 10.14 8.95 4.49
C PRO A 112 9.36 9.55 3.32
N ALA A 113 9.56 9.02 2.10
CA ALA A 113 8.89 9.52 0.91
C ALA A 113 7.41 9.14 0.90
N ILE A 114 7.06 8.05 1.57
CA ILE A 114 5.69 7.55 1.60
C ILE A 114 4.83 8.23 2.67
N ARG A 115 5.47 8.90 3.63
CA ARG A 115 4.75 9.48 4.77
C ARG A 115 3.55 10.35 4.36
N PRO A 116 3.60 11.16 3.29
CA PRO A 116 2.41 11.92 2.88
C PRO A 116 1.23 11.06 2.51
N ALA A 117 1.45 9.78 2.15
CA ALA A 117 0.36 8.88 1.80
C ALA A 117 -0.57 8.64 3.00
N PHE A 118 -0.08 8.81 4.22
CA PHE A 118 -0.89 8.56 5.41
C PHE A 118 -2.04 9.56 5.54
N SER A 119 -1.93 10.73 4.93
CA SER A 119 -3.03 11.68 4.89
C SER A 119 -3.84 11.56 3.60
N ILE A 120 -3.24 11.03 2.54
CA ILE A 120 -3.92 10.82 1.26
C ILE A 120 -4.84 9.61 1.32
N TYR A 121 -4.40 8.55 1.99
CA TYR A 121 -5.15 7.30 2.03
C TYR A 121 -6.57 7.45 2.61
N PRO A 122 -6.77 8.16 3.74
CA PRO A 122 -8.14 8.37 4.23
C PRO A 122 -9.02 9.09 3.23
N GLU A 123 -8.46 10.01 2.45
CA GLU A 123 -9.23 10.70 1.41
C GLU A 123 -9.66 9.75 0.31
N VAL A 124 -8.79 8.82 -0.07
CA VAL A 124 -9.13 7.81 -1.06
C VAL A 124 -10.28 6.95 -0.56
N LEU A 125 -10.22 6.51 0.69
CA LEU A 125 -11.31 5.71 1.27
C LEU A 125 -12.62 6.48 1.27
N ARG A 126 -12.56 7.77 1.61
CA ARG A 126 -13.76 8.60 1.63
C ARG A 126 -14.36 8.75 0.23
N GLU A 127 -13.51 8.99 -0.76
CA GLU A 127 -13.98 9.14 -2.15
C GLU A 127 -14.67 7.88 -2.65
N LEU A 128 -14.21 6.72 -2.17
CA LEU A 128 -14.76 5.43 -2.60
C LEU A 128 -15.86 4.93 -1.67
N GLY A 129 -16.21 5.72 -0.65
CA GLY A 129 -17.28 5.36 0.26
C GLY A 129 -16.95 4.24 1.22
N LEU A 130 -15.66 4.04 1.52
CA LEU A 130 -15.20 2.90 2.30
C LEU A 130 -14.69 3.25 3.70
N GLU A 131 -14.68 4.52 4.06
CA GLU A 131 -14.14 4.92 5.35
C GLU A 131 -14.89 4.31 6.52
N GLU A 132 -16.19 4.07 6.37
CA GLU A 132 -17.00 3.55 7.45
C GLU A 132 -16.86 2.06 7.68
N ARG A 133 -16.11 1.37 6.82
CA ARG A 133 -15.84 -0.04 7.00
C ARG A 133 -14.83 -0.30 8.09
N ASP A 134 -14.12 0.72 8.52
CA ASP A 134 -13.20 0.60 9.63
C ASP A 134 -14.03 0.39 10.89
N ALA A 135 -13.82 -0.74 11.59
CA ALA A 135 -14.60 -1.09 12.75
C ALA A 135 -14.54 -0.03 13.85
N GLY A 136 -13.38 0.59 14.03
CA GLY A 136 -13.26 1.64 15.03
C GLY A 136 -14.06 2.86 14.69
N ALA A 137 -14.04 3.26 13.41
CA ALA A 137 -14.77 4.42 12.96
C ALA A 137 -16.27 4.20 13.07
N VAL A 138 -16.74 3.02 12.75
CA VAL A 138 -18.15 2.71 12.84
C VAL A 138 -18.66 2.90 14.26
N LYS A 139 -17.92 2.41 15.23
CA LYS A 139 -18.33 2.55 16.62
C LYS A 139 -18.42 4.00 17.03
N LYS A 140 -17.51 4.82 16.60
CA LYS A 140 -17.50 6.22 17.00
C LYS A 140 -18.64 7.00 16.44
N ARG A 141 -19.17 6.56 15.36
CA ARG A 141 -20.19 7.31 14.69
C ARG A 141 -21.56 7.09 15.23
N ARG A 142 -21.73 6.18 16.14
CA ARG A 142 -23.04 5.93 16.68
C ARG A 142 -23.44 6.82 17.82
N ILE A 143 -22.71 7.80 18.09
CA ILE A 143 -23.03 8.73 19.15
C ILE A 143 -24.13 9.69 18.77
#